data_fbceb4baf4f61196ecf000027f68d412
#
_entry.id   fbceb4baf4f61196ecf000027f68d412
#
_cell.length_a   1.000
_cell.length_b   1.000
_cell.length_c   1.000
_cell.angle_alpha   90.00
_cell.angle_beta   90.00
_cell.angle_gamma   90.00
#
_symmetry.space_group_name_H-M   'P 1'
#
loop_
_entity.id
_entity.type
_entity.pdbx_description
1 polymer ?
#
loop_
_entity_poly.entity_id
_entity_poly.type
_entity_poly.pdbx_seq_one_letter_code
_entity_poly.pdbx_strand_id
1 'polypeptide(L)'
;MKSPSRSLQLKRHRLRKPLRQYYSNYYNDNFLRDFRYLLDKPKKYIDKRDNKIKYSKGNYLHEWKYKNDDNSKKRALSFLSEINHSGFHGLLGGQIGYYKSLDEYHEGNILNKYCDRLFFDFDIEDNRVSILKDKMKDVNDNLEGKERLERLGELKSDFRNLIFDDDLLSPTYDEARRLCLHIQEIGLKPYLIFSGSKGFHVNVFFKEARLQNFSQISKSLAMNFSKKLDLKYLDYAVFDREKVHNRLQRCQYAYHSKTDLVTLPIPEVYDYDEALKLIKKNSLKPIAFDIDEYMSSDDFSNALINMNDKLSRINARKQRELEYQNKQRRQMQIKKYGKAFKSFDDIDMRELAKAYGIDGESKGDRMIVSCPFHNDKNPSAVVFEKRFHCSTCNLTLNYYDFISKIEGISDKKEIMKKLHELIG
;
A
#
# COMPACT_ATOMS: atom_id res chain seq x y z
N MET A 1 -26.45 -2.85 -22.58
CA MET A 1 -26.64 -2.72 -21.12
C MET A 1 -28.02 -2.15 -20.88
N LYS A 2 -28.94 -2.89 -20.23
CA LYS A 2 -30.21 -2.30 -19.78
C LYS A 2 -29.90 -1.32 -18.67
N SER A 3 -30.38 -0.07 -18.78
CA SER A 3 -30.28 0.90 -17.69
C SER A 3 -30.93 0.33 -16.41
N PRO A 4 -30.37 0.58 -15.23
CA PRO A 4 -30.98 0.13 -13.99
C PRO A 4 -32.42 0.58 -13.91
N SER A 5 -33.31 -0.26 -13.38
CA SER A 5 -34.74 0.06 -13.30
C SER A 5 -34.96 1.38 -12.56
N ARG A 6 -35.98 2.15 -12.98
CA ARG A 6 -36.31 3.47 -12.38
C ARG A 6 -36.46 3.37 -10.84
N SER A 7 -36.92 2.24 -10.31
CA SER A 7 -37.03 1.99 -8.87
C SER A 7 -35.65 1.90 -8.18
N LEU A 8 -34.66 1.32 -8.85
CA LEU A 8 -33.29 1.20 -8.32
C LEU A 8 -32.57 2.56 -8.33
N GLN A 9 -32.81 3.37 -9.36
CA GLN A 9 -32.30 4.75 -9.44
C GLN A 9 -32.89 5.63 -8.34
N LEU A 10 -34.19 5.54 -8.07
CA LEU A 10 -34.88 6.27 -7.01
C LEU A 10 -34.39 5.86 -5.61
N LYS A 11 -34.17 4.55 -5.37
CA LYS A 11 -33.59 4.07 -4.09
C LYS A 11 -32.18 4.63 -3.88
N ARG A 12 -31.36 4.64 -4.90
CA ARG A 12 -29.99 5.19 -4.86
C ARG A 12 -29.97 6.67 -4.55
N HIS A 13 -30.86 7.42 -5.20
CA HIS A 13 -30.96 8.88 -4.97
C HIS A 13 -31.36 9.19 -3.51
N ARG A 14 -32.24 8.41 -2.90
CA ARG A 14 -32.64 8.58 -1.48
C ARG A 14 -31.50 8.31 -0.49
N LEU A 15 -30.55 7.45 -0.83
CA LEU A 15 -29.40 7.13 0.03
C LEU A 15 -28.24 8.12 -0.11
N ARG A 16 -28.24 8.97 -1.12
CA ARG A 16 -27.14 9.88 -1.42
C ARG A 16 -26.86 10.87 -0.28
N LYS A 17 -27.88 11.53 0.24
CA LYS A 17 -27.73 12.48 1.35
C LYS A 17 -27.27 11.83 2.65
N PRO A 18 -27.88 10.71 3.10
CA PRO A 18 -27.40 9.96 4.26
C PRO A 18 -25.98 9.46 4.13
N LEU A 19 -25.57 8.92 2.96
CA LEU A 19 -24.19 8.45 2.72
C LEU A 19 -23.21 9.61 2.75
N ARG A 20 -23.55 10.75 2.17
CA ARG A 20 -22.71 11.93 2.21
C ARG A 20 -22.48 12.42 3.64
N GLN A 21 -23.54 12.47 4.47
CA GLN A 21 -23.42 12.84 5.88
C GLN A 21 -22.55 11.83 6.63
N TYR A 22 -22.75 10.53 6.42
CA TYR A 22 -21.95 9.48 7.00
C TYR A 22 -20.45 9.65 6.68
N TYR A 23 -20.11 9.87 5.40
CA TYR A 23 -18.71 10.02 5.00
C TYR A 23 -18.09 11.34 5.49
N SER A 24 -18.87 12.42 5.56
CA SER A 24 -18.41 13.68 6.13
C SER A 24 -18.01 13.51 7.60
N ASN A 25 -18.81 12.79 8.39
CA ASN A 25 -18.52 12.49 9.79
C ASN A 25 -17.35 11.50 9.94
N TYR A 26 -17.36 10.41 9.15
CA TYR A 26 -16.37 9.35 9.26
C TYR A 26 -14.95 9.78 8.86
N TYR A 27 -14.82 10.59 7.80
CA TYR A 27 -13.53 11.05 7.28
C TYR A 27 -13.16 12.46 7.73
N ASN A 28 -13.95 13.09 8.51
CA ASN A 28 -13.83 14.49 8.89
C ASN A 28 -13.51 15.38 7.67
N ASP A 29 -14.50 16.07 7.16
CA ASP A 29 -14.39 16.79 5.90
C ASP A 29 -13.42 17.99 5.88
N ASN A 30 -12.76 18.30 7.00
CA ASN A 30 -11.71 19.31 7.08
C ASN A 30 -10.31 18.80 6.70
N PHE A 31 -10.16 17.52 6.32
CA PHE A 31 -8.87 16.90 6.06
C PHE A 31 -8.67 16.51 4.60
N LEU A 32 -7.45 16.65 4.10
CA LEU A 32 -7.07 16.30 2.74
C LEU A 32 -6.59 14.85 2.70
N ARG A 33 -7.44 13.94 2.23
CA ARG A 33 -7.14 12.52 2.06
C ARG A 33 -7.21 12.13 0.59
N ASP A 34 -6.30 11.25 0.17
CA ASP A 34 -6.43 10.59 -1.12
C ASP A 34 -7.40 9.42 -1.03
N PHE A 35 -8.25 9.32 -2.05
CA PHE A 35 -9.17 8.22 -2.23
C PHE A 35 -8.83 7.47 -3.51
N ARG A 36 -9.07 6.15 -3.53
CA ARG A 36 -8.92 5.32 -4.72
C ARG A 36 -10.21 4.60 -5.05
N TYR A 37 -10.50 4.46 -6.32
CA TYR A 37 -11.68 3.77 -6.81
C TYR A 37 -11.38 2.97 -8.08
N LEU A 38 -12.18 1.94 -8.33
CA LEU A 38 -12.09 1.10 -9.51
C LEU A 38 -13.12 1.54 -10.54
N LEU A 39 -12.69 1.68 -11.79
CA LEU A 39 -13.56 1.91 -12.95
C LEU A 39 -13.84 0.58 -13.64
N ASP A 40 -15.08 0.34 -14.00
CA ASP A 40 -15.51 -0.85 -14.76
C ASP A 40 -15.02 -0.89 -16.21
N LYS A 41 -14.69 0.27 -16.74
CA LYS A 41 -14.32 0.38 -18.15
C LYS A 41 -12.82 0.56 -18.28
N PRO A 42 -12.20 -0.18 -19.20
CA PRO A 42 -10.80 0.02 -19.52
C PRO A 42 -10.60 1.46 -20.01
N LYS A 43 -9.59 2.13 -19.44
CA LYS A 43 -9.23 3.49 -19.85
C LYS A 43 -8.42 3.42 -21.14
N LYS A 44 -8.86 4.18 -22.13
CA LYS A 44 -8.09 4.43 -23.35
C LYS A 44 -6.90 5.33 -23.03
N TYR A 45 -5.70 4.94 -23.39
CA TYR A 45 -4.49 5.75 -23.25
C TYR A 45 -3.59 5.61 -24.48
N ILE A 46 -2.71 6.58 -24.69
CA ILE A 46 -1.68 6.52 -25.71
C ILE A 46 -0.41 6.02 -25.05
N ASP A 47 0.11 4.86 -25.49
CA ASP A 47 1.39 4.35 -25.03
C ASP A 47 2.51 5.23 -25.63
N LYS A 48 3.27 5.89 -24.77
CA LYS A 48 4.34 6.82 -25.18
C LYS A 48 5.49 6.13 -25.91
N ARG A 49 5.59 4.79 -25.86
CA ARG A 49 6.67 4.01 -26.50
C ARG A 49 6.42 3.77 -27.98
N ASP A 50 5.18 3.54 -28.36
CA ASP A 50 4.80 3.19 -29.73
C ASP A 50 3.74 4.13 -30.33
N ASN A 51 3.35 5.16 -29.58
CA ASN A 51 2.33 6.15 -29.92
C ASN A 51 0.98 5.55 -30.34
N LYS A 52 0.71 4.29 -29.92
CA LYS A 52 -0.54 3.59 -30.21
C LYS A 52 -1.56 3.76 -29.10
N ILE A 53 -2.81 3.76 -29.49
CA ILE A 53 -3.92 3.72 -28.57
C ILE A 53 -4.00 2.32 -27.97
N LYS A 54 -3.85 2.25 -26.65
CA LYS A 54 -4.02 1.03 -25.85
C LYS A 54 -5.13 1.21 -24.85
N TYR A 55 -5.65 0.11 -24.37
CA TYR A 55 -6.64 0.07 -23.29
C TYR A 55 -6.01 -0.57 -22.07
N SER A 56 -6.26 -0.01 -20.90
CA SER A 56 -5.85 -0.65 -19.65
C SER A 56 -6.53 -2.02 -19.55
N LYS A 57 -5.76 -3.07 -19.25
CA LYS A 57 -6.34 -4.39 -18.99
C LYS A 57 -7.06 -4.34 -17.62
N GLY A 58 -8.31 -4.82 -17.60
CA GLY A 58 -9.06 -4.98 -16.36
C GLY A 58 -9.57 -3.67 -15.73
N ASN A 59 -9.88 -3.74 -14.46
CA ASN A 59 -10.41 -2.63 -13.69
C ASN A 59 -9.32 -1.58 -13.45
N TYR A 60 -9.57 -0.34 -13.88
CA TYR A 60 -8.61 0.75 -13.75
C TYR A 60 -8.69 1.38 -12.36
N LEU A 61 -7.56 1.38 -11.65
CA LEU A 61 -7.42 2.12 -10.40
C LEU A 61 -7.22 3.59 -10.69
N HIS A 62 -8.14 4.43 -10.25
CA HIS A 62 -8.02 5.87 -10.35
C HIS A 62 -7.76 6.47 -8.98
N GLU A 63 -6.71 7.30 -8.87
CA GLU A 63 -6.42 8.07 -7.66
C GLU A 63 -7.12 9.41 -7.78
N TRP A 64 -7.91 9.73 -6.78
CA TRP A 64 -8.45 11.07 -6.63
C TRP A 64 -7.52 11.85 -5.72
N LYS A 65 -6.81 12.79 -6.32
CA LYS A 65 -6.03 13.77 -5.59
C LYS A 65 -6.85 15.03 -5.44
N TYR A 66 -6.98 15.51 -4.23
CA TYR A 66 -7.61 16.81 -4.00
C TYR A 66 -6.86 17.89 -4.78
N LYS A 67 -7.55 18.61 -5.60
CA LYS A 67 -7.06 19.86 -6.19
C LYS A 67 -7.72 21.01 -5.46
N ASN A 68 -6.93 21.76 -4.81
CA ASN A 68 -6.93 23.17 -4.39
C ASN A 68 -8.23 23.91 -4.08
N ASP A 69 -9.42 23.32 -3.96
CA ASP A 69 -10.63 24.07 -3.67
C ASP A 69 -11.66 23.28 -2.85
N ASP A 70 -12.50 23.99 -2.10
CA ASP A 70 -13.67 23.46 -1.41
C ASP A 70 -14.60 22.64 -2.32
N ASN A 71 -14.56 22.89 -3.62
CA ASN A 71 -15.34 22.17 -4.61
C ASN A 71 -14.80 20.75 -4.84
N SER A 72 -13.48 20.54 -4.79
CA SER A 72 -12.88 19.20 -4.92
C SER A 72 -13.28 18.29 -3.77
N LYS A 73 -13.32 18.83 -2.55
CA LYS A 73 -13.77 18.16 -1.35
C LYS A 73 -15.26 17.80 -1.42
N LYS A 74 -16.11 18.79 -1.76
CA LYS A 74 -17.53 18.58 -1.98
C LYS A 74 -17.77 17.54 -3.09
N ARG A 75 -16.95 17.55 -4.15
CA ARG A 75 -16.99 16.55 -5.22
C ARG A 75 -16.59 15.15 -4.72
N ALA A 76 -15.53 15.02 -3.91
CA ALA A 76 -15.14 13.73 -3.34
C ALA A 76 -16.24 13.12 -2.48
N LEU A 77 -16.81 13.89 -1.54
CA LEU A 77 -17.93 13.45 -0.71
C LEU A 77 -19.19 13.16 -1.54
N SER A 78 -19.46 13.96 -2.57
CA SER A 78 -20.56 13.68 -3.51
C SER A 78 -20.30 12.38 -4.27
N PHE A 79 -19.08 12.18 -4.73
CA PHE A 79 -18.65 10.98 -5.45
C PHE A 79 -18.74 9.74 -4.57
N LEU A 80 -18.24 9.78 -3.33
CA LEU A 80 -18.40 8.71 -2.34
C LEU A 80 -19.86 8.31 -2.15
N SER A 81 -20.77 9.29 -2.15
CA SER A 81 -22.21 9.05 -2.02
C SER A 81 -22.89 8.55 -3.31
N GLU A 82 -22.22 8.66 -4.46
CA GLU A 82 -22.70 8.23 -5.78
C GLU A 82 -22.17 6.85 -6.22
N ILE A 83 -21.38 6.20 -5.41
CA ILE A 83 -20.60 4.98 -5.70
C ILE A 83 -21.41 3.86 -6.37
N ASN A 84 -22.71 3.88 -6.24
CA ASN A 84 -23.59 2.87 -6.82
C ASN A 84 -24.23 3.32 -8.15
N HIS A 85 -23.76 4.41 -8.76
CA HIS A 85 -24.14 4.77 -10.10
C HIS A 85 -23.38 3.99 -11.15
N SER A 86 -24.08 3.60 -12.19
CA SER A 86 -23.65 2.79 -13.32
C SER A 86 -22.21 3.08 -13.77
N GLY A 87 -21.32 2.10 -13.64
CA GLY A 87 -19.98 2.12 -14.16
C GLY A 87 -18.85 2.21 -13.12
N PHE A 88 -19.16 2.22 -11.82
CA PHE A 88 -18.15 2.19 -10.77
C PHE A 88 -18.34 0.95 -9.89
N HIS A 89 -17.36 0.06 -9.89
CA HIS A 89 -17.27 -1.02 -8.92
C HIS A 89 -16.31 -0.64 -7.80
N GLY A 90 -16.88 -0.29 -6.69
CA GLY A 90 -16.20 -0.20 -5.42
C GLY A 90 -15.20 0.93 -5.28
N LEU A 91 -15.49 1.84 -4.39
CA LEU A 91 -14.47 2.70 -3.83
C LEU A 91 -13.52 1.85 -3.02
N LEU A 92 -12.23 1.83 -3.36
CA LEU A 92 -11.25 1.02 -2.65
C LEU A 92 -11.03 1.51 -1.23
N GLY A 93 -11.00 2.83 -1.05
CA GLY A 93 -10.86 3.39 0.28
C GLY A 93 -10.24 4.78 0.33
N GLY A 94 -10.32 5.39 1.49
CA GLY A 94 -9.55 6.57 1.85
C GLY A 94 -8.26 6.19 2.57
N GLN A 95 -7.21 6.99 2.41
CA GLN A 95 -5.96 6.80 3.15
C GLN A 95 -6.18 7.07 4.65
N ILE A 96 -5.46 6.34 5.50
CA ILE A 96 -5.48 6.55 6.96
C ILE A 96 -4.83 7.88 7.32
N GLY A 97 -3.68 8.19 6.71
CA GLY A 97 -2.99 9.45 6.90
C GLY A 97 -3.53 10.57 5.99
N TYR A 98 -3.49 11.80 6.45
CA TYR A 98 -3.99 12.98 5.76
C TYR A 98 -3.16 14.23 6.06
N TYR A 99 -3.35 15.30 5.26
CA TYR A 99 -2.74 16.60 5.47
C TYR A 99 -3.80 17.61 5.93
N LYS A 100 -3.41 18.60 6.72
CA LYS A 100 -4.31 19.67 7.18
C LYS A 100 -4.28 20.90 6.29
N SER A 101 -3.22 21.09 5.52
CA SER A 101 -3.09 22.22 4.60
C SER A 101 -2.71 21.76 3.20
N LEU A 102 -2.97 22.63 2.22
CA LEU A 102 -2.58 22.41 0.84
C LEU A 102 -1.08 22.46 0.63
N ASP A 103 -0.38 23.31 1.38
CA ASP A 103 1.06 23.43 1.31
C ASP A 103 1.72 22.11 1.75
N GLU A 104 1.29 21.55 2.88
CA GLU A 104 1.75 20.23 3.33
C GLU A 104 1.44 19.12 2.31
N TYR A 105 0.28 19.19 1.65
CA TYR A 105 -0.11 18.25 0.62
C TYR A 105 0.79 18.36 -0.62
N HIS A 106 1.14 19.59 -1.03
CA HIS A 106 2.03 19.84 -2.18
C HIS A 106 3.48 19.46 -1.90
N GLU A 107 3.96 19.68 -0.67
CA GLU A 107 5.28 19.20 -0.24
C GLU A 107 5.38 17.66 -0.34
N GLY A 108 4.26 16.96 -0.18
CA GLY A 108 4.17 15.52 -0.36
C GLY A 108 4.95 14.69 0.65
N ASN A 109 5.45 15.29 1.73
CA ASN A 109 6.21 14.58 2.75
C ASN A 109 5.27 13.71 3.60
N ILE A 110 5.40 12.39 3.43
CA ILE A 110 4.56 11.41 4.11
C ILE A 110 4.66 11.47 5.64
N LEU A 111 5.82 11.93 6.17
CA LEU A 111 6.05 12.07 7.60
C LEU A 111 5.30 13.26 8.21
N ASN A 112 4.82 14.19 7.37
CA ASN A 112 4.01 15.33 7.79
C ASN A 112 2.52 15.00 7.88
N LYS A 113 2.11 13.77 7.50
CA LYS A 113 0.71 13.35 7.61
C LYS A 113 0.28 13.20 9.06
N TYR A 114 -0.95 13.62 9.31
CA TYR A 114 -1.67 13.34 10.54
C TYR A 114 -2.35 11.97 10.47
N CYS A 115 -2.49 11.34 11.60
CA CYS A 115 -3.30 10.14 11.78
C CYS A 115 -4.36 10.39 12.84
N ASP A 116 -5.52 9.77 12.70
CA ASP A 116 -6.67 9.88 13.61
C ASP A 116 -7.19 8.53 14.09
N ARG A 117 -6.57 7.43 13.68
CA ARG A 117 -6.98 6.08 14.04
C ARG A 117 -5.86 5.06 13.97
N LEU A 118 -5.89 4.09 14.86
CA LEU A 118 -5.25 2.80 14.64
C LEU A 118 -6.16 1.94 13.78
N PHE A 119 -5.58 1.16 12.88
CA PHE A 119 -6.28 0.30 11.95
C PHE A 119 -5.69 -1.11 12.00
N PHE A 120 -6.54 -2.08 12.31
CA PHE A 120 -6.19 -3.50 12.34
C PHE A 120 -7.02 -4.22 11.29
N ASP A 121 -6.36 -4.99 10.43
CA ASP A 121 -6.97 -5.75 9.32
C ASP A 121 -6.88 -7.25 9.65
N PHE A 122 -8.03 -7.90 9.75
CA PHE A 122 -8.14 -9.33 9.93
C PHE A 122 -8.56 -9.97 8.63
N ASP A 123 -7.72 -10.82 8.07
CA ASP A 123 -7.95 -11.44 6.77
C ASP A 123 -7.49 -12.89 6.81
N ILE A 124 -8.32 -13.80 6.29
CA ILE A 124 -7.97 -15.22 6.21
C ILE A 124 -7.31 -15.53 4.86
N GLU A 125 -6.22 -16.28 4.89
CA GLU A 125 -5.65 -16.89 3.70
C GLU A 125 -6.28 -18.28 3.52
N ASP A 126 -6.98 -18.47 2.40
CA ASP A 126 -7.63 -19.72 2.01
C ASP A 126 -7.32 -20.00 0.53
N ASN A 127 -6.83 -21.21 0.25
CA ASN A 127 -6.47 -21.62 -1.09
C ASN A 127 -7.66 -21.56 -2.08
N ARG A 128 -8.88 -21.85 -1.63
CA ARG A 128 -10.11 -21.79 -2.46
C ARG A 128 -10.37 -20.35 -2.90
N VAL A 129 -10.15 -19.38 -1.99
CA VAL A 129 -10.25 -17.95 -2.30
C VAL A 129 -9.19 -17.52 -3.31
N SER A 130 -7.97 -18.03 -3.18
CA SER A 130 -6.88 -17.74 -4.12
C SER A 130 -7.21 -18.26 -5.52
N ILE A 131 -7.69 -19.49 -5.62
CA ILE A 131 -8.15 -20.11 -6.87
C ILE A 131 -9.26 -19.27 -7.52
N LEU A 132 -10.25 -18.81 -6.75
CA LEU A 132 -11.34 -17.97 -7.28
C LEU A 132 -10.81 -16.61 -7.76
N LYS A 133 -9.87 -16.01 -7.05
CA LYS A 133 -9.23 -14.75 -7.48
C LYS A 133 -8.48 -14.92 -8.80
N ASP A 134 -7.77 -16.02 -8.98
CA ASP A 134 -7.04 -16.32 -10.21
C ASP A 134 -7.99 -16.58 -11.38
N LYS A 135 -9.09 -17.35 -11.17
CA LYS A 135 -10.14 -17.51 -12.16
C LYS A 135 -10.79 -16.17 -12.54
N MET A 136 -11.08 -15.30 -11.58
CA MET A 136 -11.63 -13.96 -11.87
C MET A 136 -10.66 -13.11 -12.68
N LYS A 137 -9.36 -13.23 -12.41
CA LYS A 137 -8.31 -12.54 -13.17
C LYS A 137 -8.28 -13.07 -14.61
N ASP A 138 -8.27 -14.38 -14.78
CA ASP A 138 -8.29 -15.02 -16.10
C ASP A 138 -9.50 -14.59 -16.93
N VAL A 139 -10.69 -14.59 -16.34
CA VAL A 139 -11.92 -14.09 -16.99
C VAL A 139 -11.81 -12.61 -17.39
N ASN A 140 -11.19 -11.77 -16.55
CA ASN A 140 -10.99 -10.36 -16.90
C ASN A 140 -9.97 -10.15 -18.02
N ASP A 141 -8.96 -11.02 -18.11
CA ASP A 141 -7.89 -10.90 -19.09
C ASP A 141 -8.28 -11.51 -20.47
N ASN A 142 -9.15 -12.53 -20.48
CA ASN A 142 -9.43 -13.35 -21.66
C ASN A 142 -10.85 -13.23 -22.22
N LEU A 143 -11.83 -12.75 -21.43
CA LEU A 143 -13.21 -12.63 -21.88
C LEU A 143 -13.68 -11.17 -21.98
N GLU A 144 -14.66 -10.93 -22.85
CA GLU A 144 -15.24 -9.59 -23.06
C GLU A 144 -16.79 -9.63 -23.07
N GLY A 145 -17.38 -8.45 -22.97
CA GLY A 145 -18.81 -8.26 -23.17
C GLY A 145 -19.70 -9.00 -22.19
N LYS A 146 -20.74 -9.67 -22.70
CA LYS A 146 -21.77 -10.35 -21.91
C LYS A 146 -21.23 -11.61 -21.23
N GLU A 147 -20.44 -12.40 -21.95
CA GLU A 147 -19.83 -13.65 -21.46
C GLU A 147 -18.96 -13.40 -20.23
N ARG A 148 -18.10 -12.37 -20.29
CA ARG A 148 -17.29 -11.94 -19.13
C ARG A 148 -18.16 -11.62 -17.90
N LEU A 149 -19.25 -10.87 -18.10
CA LEU A 149 -20.13 -10.47 -16.99
C LEU A 149 -20.85 -11.66 -16.36
N GLU A 150 -21.30 -12.60 -17.18
CA GLU A 150 -21.97 -13.83 -16.72
C GLU A 150 -20.98 -14.69 -15.91
N ARG A 151 -19.79 -14.94 -16.45
CA ARG A 151 -18.77 -15.74 -15.79
C ARG A 151 -18.26 -15.11 -14.48
N LEU A 152 -18.05 -13.79 -14.46
CA LEU A 152 -17.73 -13.08 -13.22
C LEU A 152 -18.86 -13.15 -12.20
N GLY A 153 -20.12 -13.13 -12.64
CA GLY A 153 -21.28 -13.28 -11.77
C GLY A 153 -21.31 -14.62 -11.06
N GLU A 154 -21.01 -15.71 -11.78
CA GLU A 154 -20.88 -17.06 -11.21
C GLU A 154 -19.76 -17.13 -10.17
N LEU A 155 -18.55 -16.69 -10.53
CA LEU A 155 -17.40 -16.71 -9.62
C LEU A 155 -17.62 -15.86 -8.35
N LYS A 156 -18.33 -14.75 -8.47
CA LYS A 156 -18.73 -13.95 -7.30
C LYS A 156 -19.75 -14.68 -6.42
N SER A 157 -20.65 -15.46 -7.03
CA SER A 157 -21.58 -16.32 -6.29
C SER A 157 -20.83 -17.42 -5.54
N ASP A 158 -19.90 -18.09 -6.21
CA ASP A 158 -19.04 -19.10 -5.57
C ASP A 158 -18.25 -18.52 -4.40
N PHE A 159 -17.76 -17.29 -4.53
CA PHE A 159 -17.05 -16.64 -3.44
C PHE A 159 -17.98 -16.32 -2.25
N ARG A 160 -19.24 -15.89 -2.51
CA ARG A 160 -20.23 -15.68 -1.43
C ARG A 160 -20.57 -16.99 -0.73
N ASN A 161 -20.68 -18.10 -1.47
CA ASN A 161 -20.92 -19.42 -0.90
C ASN A 161 -19.80 -19.81 0.07
N LEU A 162 -18.53 -19.62 -0.31
CA LEU A 162 -17.39 -19.84 0.60
C LEU A 162 -17.50 -18.98 1.89
N ILE A 163 -17.96 -17.73 1.75
CA ILE A 163 -18.09 -16.82 2.90
C ILE A 163 -19.20 -17.28 3.84
N PHE A 164 -20.35 -17.73 3.30
CA PHE A 164 -21.56 -17.94 4.07
C PHE A 164 -21.88 -19.39 4.37
N ASP A 165 -21.62 -20.29 3.43
CA ASP A 165 -21.98 -21.69 3.55
C ASP A 165 -20.84 -22.54 4.13
N ASP A 166 -19.59 -22.18 3.79
CA ASP A 166 -18.38 -22.81 4.32
C ASP A 166 -17.81 -22.08 5.54
N ASP A 167 -18.56 -21.12 6.05
CA ASP A 167 -18.23 -20.34 7.27
C ASP A 167 -16.81 -19.75 7.29
N LEU A 168 -16.40 -19.15 6.18
CA LEU A 168 -15.06 -18.58 6.05
C LEU A 168 -14.82 -17.36 6.98
N LEU A 169 -15.89 -16.71 7.46
CA LEU A 169 -15.79 -15.49 8.26
C LEU A 169 -15.60 -15.73 9.76
N SER A 170 -16.10 -16.85 10.29
CA SER A 170 -16.10 -17.11 11.73
C SER A 170 -14.75 -16.95 12.39
N PRO A 171 -13.65 -17.51 11.86
CA PRO A 171 -12.34 -17.39 12.52
C PRO A 171 -11.82 -15.94 12.58
N THR A 172 -12.04 -15.17 11.52
CA THR A 172 -11.60 -13.74 11.48
C THR A 172 -12.50 -12.85 12.33
N TYR A 173 -13.80 -13.18 12.41
CA TYR A 173 -14.72 -12.49 13.30
C TYR A 173 -14.37 -12.70 14.76
N ASP A 174 -14.10 -13.94 15.17
CA ASP A 174 -13.75 -14.28 16.55
C ASP A 174 -12.50 -13.55 17.03
N GLU A 175 -11.49 -13.45 16.18
CA GLU A 175 -10.29 -12.70 16.51
C GLU A 175 -10.52 -11.18 16.56
N ALA A 176 -11.22 -10.62 15.56
CA ALA A 176 -11.57 -9.22 15.56
C ALA A 176 -12.43 -8.84 16.78
N ARG A 177 -13.37 -9.70 17.15
CA ARG A 177 -14.22 -9.55 18.35
C ARG A 177 -13.39 -9.61 19.63
N ARG A 178 -12.47 -10.58 19.78
CA ARG A 178 -11.56 -10.66 20.95
C ARG A 178 -10.73 -9.40 21.09
N LEU A 179 -10.22 -8.86 19.96
CA LEU A 179 -9.51 -7.57 19.99
C LEU A 179 -10.44 -6.43 20.42
N CYS A 180 -11.67 -6.35 19.89
CA CYS A 180 -12.64 -5.32 20.28
C CYS A 180 -12.94 -5.37 21.79
N LEU A 181 -13.23 -6.55 22.32
CA LEU A 181 -13.50 -6.71 23.77
C LEU A 181 -12.31 -6.28 24.61
N HIS A 182 -11.09 -6.67 24.20
CA HIS A 182 -9.89 -6.26 24.91
C HIS A 182 -9.65 -4.74 24.85
N ILE A 183 -9.93 -4.12 23.71
CA ILE A 183 -9.86 -2.65 23.55
C ILE A 183 -10.87 -1.96 24.46
N GLN A 184 -12.08 -2.52 24.63
CA GLN A 184 -13.10 -2.03 25.57
C GLN A 184 -12.66 -2.19 27.03
N GLU A 185 -12.06 -3.34 27.39
CA GLU A 185 -11.52 -3.59 28.75
C GLU A 185 -10.49 -2.55 29.18
N ILE A 186 -9.68 -2.05 28.24
CA ILE A 186 -8.69 -0.99 28.51
C ILE A 186 -9.26 0.43 28.39
N GLY A 187 -10.59 0.57 28.28
CA GLY A 187 -11.28 1.86 28.28
C GLY A 187 -11.30 2.59 26.95
N LEU A 188 -10.95 1.91 25.84
CA LEU A 188 -11.00 2.48 24.50
C LEU A 188 -12.25 2.00 23.74
N LYS A 189 -12.60 2.68 22.65
CA LYS A 189 -13.81 2.42 21.88
C LYS A 189 -13.44 1.85 20.49
N PRO A 190 -13.54 0.53 20.27
CA PRO A 190 -13.30 -0.08 18.97
C PRO A 190 -14.47 0.17 18.04
N TYR A 191 -14.16 0.27 16.75
CA TYR A 191 -15.15 0.34 15.68
C TYR A 191 -14.91 -0.79 14.69
N LEU A 192 -15.80 -1.79 14.73
CA LEU A 192 -15.70 -3.00 13.93
C LEU A 192 -16.40 -2.82 12.57
N ILE A 193 -15.74 -3.28 11.50
CA ILE A 193 -16.22 -3.16 10.12
C ILE A 193 -16.02 -4.51 9.42
N PHE A 194 -17.06 -5.03 8.80
CA PHE A 194 -16.93 -6.12 7.82
C PHE A 194 -16.30 -5.59 6.52
N SER A 195 -15.26 -6.22 6.02
CA SER A 195 -14.48 -5.74 4.86
C SER A 195 -15.22 -5.83 3.51
N GLY A 196 -16.39 -6.49 3.46
CA GLY A 196 -17.09 -6.81 2.23
C GLY A 196 -16.57 -8.09 1.55
N SER A 197 -15.65 -8.81 2.17
CA SER A 197 -15.06 -10.06 1.65
C SER A 197 -14.86 -11.07 2.77
N LYS A 198 -13.63 -11.46 3.06
CA LYS A 198 -13.26 -12.59 3.93
C LYS A 198 -12.70 -12.16 5.28
N GLY A 199 -12.95 -10.94 5.72
CA GLY A 199 -12.33 -10.45 6.93
C GLY A 199 -13.00 -9.21 7.53
N PHE A 200 -12.35 -8.66 8.56
CA PHE A 200 -12.85 -7.55 9.35
C PHE A 200 -11.77 -6.51 9.61
N HIS A 201 -12.18 -5.27 9.78
CA HIS A 201 -11.32 -4.16 10.17
C HIS A 201 -11.74 -3.69 11.57
N VAL A 202 -10.77 -3.45 12.43
CA VAL A 202 -10.99 -2.80 13.72
C VAL A 202 -10.29 -1.45 13.72
N ASN A 203 -11.03 -0.37 13.99
CA ASN A 203 -10.49 0.96 14.16
C ASN A 203 -10.56 1.39 15.61
N VAL A 204 -9.55 2.15 16.06
CA VAL A 204 -9.56 2.87 17.33
C VAL A 204 -9.26 4.32 17.00
N PHE A 205 -10.26 5.18 17.12
CA PHE A 205 -10.11 6.60 16.83
C PHE A 205 -9.44 7.33 17.99
N PHE A 206 -8.61 8.30 17.66
CA PHE A 206 -7.94 9.18 18.61
C PHE A 206 -7.83 10.61 18.06
N LYS A 207 -7.62 11.58 18.94
CA LYS A 207 -7.38 12.95 18.51
C LYS A 207 -6.15 13.00 17.60
N GLU A 208 -6.34 13.59 16.46
CA GLU A 208 -5.35 13.59 15.40
C GLU A 208 -3.96 14.06 15.84
N ALA A 209 -2.94 13.36 15.44
CA ALA A 209 -1.55 13.67 15.75
C ALA A 209 -0.61 13.38 14.57
N ARG A 210 0.50 14.12 14.49
CA ARG A 210 1.63 13.77 13.63
C ARG A 210 2.48 12.73 14.33
N LEU A 211 2.48 11.52 13.79
CA LEU A 211 3.21 10.40 14.37
C LEU A 211 4.21 9.87 13.33
N GLN A 212 5.42 10.45 13.31
CA GLN A 212 6.48 10.04 12.35
C GLN A 212 6.83 8.56 12.46
N ASN A 213 6.68 7.97 13.65
CA ASN A 213 6.92 6.55 13.91
C ASN A 213 5.63 5.73 13.96
N PHE A 214 4.56 6.19 13.33
CA PHE A 214 3.23 5.57 13.40
C PHE A 214 3.24 4.09 13.02
N SER A 215 4.02 3.70 12.02
CA SER A 215 4.19 2.30 11.64
C SER A 215 4.78 1.46 12.78
N GLN A 216 5.83 1.96 13.45
CA GLN A 216 6.47 1.23 14.56
C GLN A 216 5.52 1.12 15.76
N ILE A 217 4.78 2.19 16.08
CA ILE A 217 3.79 2.21 17.14
C ILE A 217 2.68 1.20 16.84
N SER A 218 2.05 1.30 15.67
CA SER A 218 0.95 0.42 15.27
C SER A 218 1.38 -1.05 15.23
N LYS A 219 2.57 -1.33 14.69
CA LYS A 219 3.13 -2.68 14.66
C LYS A 219 3.41 -3.23 16.06
N SER A 220 3.97 -2.41 16.94
CA SER A 220 4.25 -2.81 18.33
C SER A 220 2.97 -3.12 19.09
N LEU A 221 1.94 -2.29 18.95
CA LEU A 221 0.62 -2.54 19.55
C LEU A 221 -0.01 -3.81 18.99
N ALA A 222 0.00 -3.99 17.66
CA ALA A 222 -0.50 -5.18 17.00
C ALA A 222 0.19 -6.46 17.48
N MET A 223 1.53 -6.45 17.61
CA MET A 223 2.29 -7.59 18.14
C MET A 223 1.94 -7.90 19.60
N ASN A 224 1.77 -6.87 20.43
CA ASN A 224 1.40 -7.05 21.83
C ASN A 224 -0.01 -7.63 21.97
N PHE A 225 -0.98 -7.13 21.19
CA PHE A 225 -2.35 -7.68 21.16
C PHE A 225 -2.35 -9.11 20.64
N SER A 226 -1.64 -9.38 19.55
CA SER A 226 -1.56 -10.71 18.98
C SER A 226 -0.98 -11.73 19.95
N LYS A 227 0.10 -11.37 20.63
CA LYS A 227 0.69 -12.23 21.67
C LYS A 227 -0.23 -12.47 22.86
N LYS A 228 -0.96 -11.43 23.30
CA LYS A 228 -1.86 -11.52 24.45
C LYS A 228 -3.13 -12.30 24.14
N LEU A 229 -3.65 -12.17 22.93
CA LEU A 229 -4.94 -12.71 22.50
C LEU A 229 -4.82 -13.91 21.58
N ASP A 230 -3.62 -14.38 21.24
CA ASP A 230 -3.36 -15.44 20.26
C ASP A 230 -4.06 -15.18 18.91
N LEU A 231 -3.80 -13.99 18.32
CA LEU A 231 -4.39 -13.59 17.04
C LEU A 231 -3.53 -14.12 15.89
N LYS A 232 -4.14 -14.90 14.97
CA LYS A 232 -3.48 -15.57 13.83
C LYS A 232 -3.79 -14.90 12.49
N TYR A 233 -4.96 -14.26 12.39
CA TYR A 233 -5.47 -13.69 11.15
C TYR A 233 -5.23 -12.19 11.02
N LEU A 234 -4.47 -11.60 11.93
CA LEU A 234 -4.09 -10.18 11.85
C LEU A 234 -3.03 -9.98 10.75
N ASP A 235 -3.38 -9.17 9.73
CA ASP A 235 -2.45 -8.85 8.63
C ASP A 235 -1.37 -7.83 9.06
N TYR A 236 -0.14 -8.30 9.24
CA TYR A 236 1.00 -7.45 9.59
C TYR A 236 1.52 -6.59 8.44
N ALA A 237 1.19 -6.90 7.18
CA ALA A 237 1.60 -6.09 6.04
C ALA A 237 0.99 -4.69 6.04
N VAL A 238 -0.09 -4.48 6.80
CA VAL A 238 -0.70 -3.14 6.97
C VAL A 238 0.20 -2.18 7.75
N PHE A 239 1.18 -2.69 8.53
CA PHE A 239 2.06 -1.88 9.39
C PHE A 239 3.43 -1.58 8.76
N ASP A 240 3.63 -1.88 7.46
CA ASP A 240 4.88 -1.57 6.77
C ASP A 240 5.19 -0.07 6.78
N ARG A 241 6.47 0.26 7.09
CA ARG A 241 6.94 1.60 7.41
C ARG A 241 6.53 2.68 6.41
N GLU A 242 6.59 2.38 5.11
CA GLU A 242 6.28 3.35 4.06
C GLU A 242 4.79 3.36 3.67
N LYS A 243 4.03 2.39 4.11
CA LYS A 243 2.67 2.15 3.62
C LYS A 243 1.58 2.53 4.60
N VAL A 244 1.86 2.54 5.91
CA VAL A 244 0.82 2.71 6.92
C VAL A 244 0.01 4.00 6.77
N HIS A 245 0.67 5.15 6.53
CA HIS A 245 -0.02 6.43 6.31
C HIS A 245 -0.78 6.45 4.98
N ASN A 246 -0.28 5.72 3.99
CA ASN A 246 -0.89 5.61 2.66
C ASN A 246 -1.82 4.40 2.54
N ARG A 247 -1.99 3.62 3.63
CA ARG A 247 -2.88 2.47 3.62
C ARG A 247 -4.30 2.92 3.33
N LEU A 248 -4.89 2.26 2.36
CA LEU A 248 -6.29 2.48 2.00
C LEU A 248 -7.18 1.58 2.87
N GLN A 249 -8.04 2.21 3.64
CA GLN A 249 -9.14 1.52 4.26
C GLN A 249 -10.35 1.56 3.32
N ARG A 250 -10.98 0.41 3.08
CA ARG A 250 -12.19 0.36 2.24
C ARG A 250 -13.30 1.21 2.85
N CYS A 251 -13.95 1.99 2.00
CA CYS A 251 -15.07 2.80 2.43
C CYS A 251 -16.27 1.91 2.78
N GLN A 252 -16.90 2.18 3.91
CA GLN A 252 -18.13 1.52 4.33
C GLN A 252 -19.25 1.83 3.30
N TYR A 253 -20.22 0.93 3.22
CA TYR A 253 -21.33 1.00 2.27
C TYR A 253 -20.92 0.98 0.80
N ALA A 254 -19.64 0.66 0.50
CA ALA A 254 -19.17 0.37 -0.85
C ALA A 254 -19.21 -1.13 -1.12
N TYR A 255 -19.55 -1.51 -2.35
CA TYR A 255 -19.47 -2.90 -2.77
C TYR A 255 -18.04 -3.37 -2.92
N HIS A 256 -17.78 -4.57 -2.45
CA HIS A 256 -16.53 -5.25 -2.75
C HIS A 256 -16.59 -5.86 -4.15
N SER A 257 -15.61 -5.52 -5.01
CA SER A 257 -15.63 -5.87 -6.43
C SER A 257 -15.67 -7.38 -6.73
N LYS A 258 -15.17 -8.21 -5.82
CA LYS A 258 -15.08 -9.68 -6.01
C LYS A 258 -16.26 -10.44 -5.43
N THR A 259 -17.05 -9.85 -4.54
CA THR A 259 -18.13 -10.53 -3.83
C THR A 259 -19.48 -9.88 -4.05
N ASP A 260 -19.52 -8.62 -4.47
CA ASP A 260 -20.70 -7.74 -4.47
C ASP A 260 -21.35 -7.61 -3.08
N LEU A 261 -20.60 -7.91 -2.01
CA LEU A 261 -21.02 -7.63 -0.64
C LEU A 261 -20.64 -6.20 -0.26
N VAL A 262 -21.46 -5.59 0.55
CA VAL A 262 -21.24 -4.24 1.07
C VAL A 262 -20.29 -4.29 2.26
N THR A 263 -19.31 -3.41 2.28
CA THR A 263 -18.48 -3.17 3.47
C THR A 263 -19.35 -2.51 4.52
N LEU A 264 -19.57 -3.18 5.66
CA LEU A 264 -20.56 -2.76 6.66
C LEU A 264 -19.93 -2.50 8.02
N PRO A 265 -20.21 -1.36 8.66
CA PRO A 265 -19.90 -1.20 10.07
C PRO A 265 -20.80 -2.12 10.91
N ILE A 266 -20.18 -2.66 11.96
CA ILE A 266 -20.86 -3.43 13.02
C ILE A 266 -20.73 -2.61 14.29
N PRO A 267 -21.69 -1.73 14.60
CA PRO A 267 -21.55 -0.71 15.66
C PRO A 267 -21.44 -1.30 17.05
N GLU A 268 -21.98 -2.49 17.26
CA GLU A 268 -21.88 -3.26 18.49
C GLU A 268 -21.10 -4.54 18.24
N VAL A 269 -20.50 -5.09 19.26
CA VAL A 269 -19.81 -6.38 19.18
C VAL A 269 -20.82 -7.48 19.44
N TYR A 270 -21.58 -7.79 18.39
CA TYR A 270 -22.59 -8.87 18.41
C TYR A 270 -21.96 -10.26 18.60
N ASP A 271 -22.77 -11.26 18.87
CA ASP A 271 -22.37 -12.62 18.59
C ASP A 271 -22.24 -12.85 17.06
N TYR A 272 -21.64 -13.97 16.67
CA TYR A 272 -21.36 -14.23 15.25
C TYR A 272 -22.65 -14.32 14.42
N ASP A 273 -23.70 -14.95 14.92
CA ASP A 273 -24.95 -15.14 14.19
C ASP A 273 -25.66 -13.80 13.94
N GLU A 274 -25.63 -12.89 14.90
CA GLU A 274 -26.19 -11.55 14.74
C GLU A 274 -25.40 -10.73 13.73
N ALA A 275 -24.07 -10.76 13.80
CA ALA A 275 -23.20 -10.12 12.84
C ALA A 275 -23.43 -10.69 11.42
N LEU A 276 -23.54 -12.02 11.30
CA LEU A 276 -23.79 -12.69 10.03
C LEU A 276 -25.16 -12.33 9.43
N LYS A 277 -26.22 -12.22 10.25
CA LYS A 277 -27.52 -11.71 9.79
C LYS A 277 -27.44 -10.31 9.22
N LEU A 278 -26.68 -9.42 9.88
CA LEU A 278 -26.46 -8.06 9.40
C LEU A 278 -25.70 -8.06 8.06
N ILE A 279 -24.65 -8.86 7.94
CA ILE A 279 -23.84 -9.00 6.72
C ILE A 279 -24.70 -9.58 5.57
N LYS A 280 -25.46 -10.65 5.81
CA LYS A 280 -26.34 -11.27 4.81
C LYS A 280 -27.42 -10.31 4.30
N LYS A 281 -27.92 -9.39 5.15
CA LYS A 281 -28.86 -8.33 4.73
C LYS A 281 -28.28 -7.40 3.67
N ASN A 282 -26.95 -7.24 3.63
CA ASN A 282 -26.19 -6.51 2.61
C ASN A 282 -26.76 -5.10 2.33
N SER A 283 -27.08 -4.35 3.38
CA SER A 283 -27.82 -3.08 3.29
C SER A 283 -26.90 -1.90 3.00
N LEU A 284 -27.27 -1.07 2.03
CA LEU A 284 -26.60 0.20 1.74
C LEU A 284 -27.11 1.38 2.60
N LYS A 285 -28.11 1.14 3.45
CA LYS A 285 -28.64 2.19 4.32
C LYS A 285 -27.63 2.47 5.43
N PRO A 286 -27.01 3.67 5.46
CA PRO A 286 -26.06 3.99 6.50
C PRO A 286 -26.75 4.06 7.86
N ILE A 287 -26.05 3.58 8.89
CA ILE A 287 -26.37 3.86 10.28
C ILE A 287 -25.92 5.28 10.62
N ALA A 288 -26.51 5.86 11.66
CA ALA A 288 -25.95 7.08 12.22
C ALA A 288 -24.51 6.80 12.71
N PHE A 289 -23.61 7.72 12.41
CA PHE A 289 -22.22 7.66 12.87
C PHE A 289 -21.81 9.04 13.37
N ASP A 290 -21.41 9.07 14.63
CA ASP A 290 -20.76 10.21 15.23
C ASP A 290 -19.35 9.77 15.67
N ILE A 291 -18.32 10.40 15.11
CA ILE A 291 -16.94 10.06 15.42
C ILE A 291 -16.63 10.33 16.90
N ASP A 292 -17.26 11.32 17.50
CA ASP A 292 -17.04 11.68 18.91
C ASP A 292 -17.50 10.57 19.87
N GLU A 293 -18.53 9.80 19.49
CA GLU A 293 -18.94 8.61 20.25
C GLU A 293 -17.86 7.53 20.29
N TYR A 294 -17.01 7.45 19.26
CA TYR A 294 -15.93 6.47 19.12
C TYR A 294 -14.54 7.05 19.44
N MET A 295 -14.45 8.35 19.73
CA MET A 295 -13.19 8.98 20.05
C MET A 295 -12.65 8.47 21.38
N SER A 296 -11.38 8.05 21.38
CA SER A 296 -10.65 7.71 22.60
C SER A 296 -10.30 8.96 23.41
N SER A 297 -9.97 8.76 24.70
CA SER A 297 -9.59 9.84 25.59
C SER A 297 -8.36 10.61 25.10
N ASP A 298 -8.21 11.86 25.54
CA ASP A 298 -7.00 12.65 25.30
C ASP A 298 -5.75 11.96 25.88
N ASP A 299 -5.89 11.22 26.98
CA ASP A 299 -4.79 10.46 27.57
C ASP A 299 -4.22 9.40 26.61
N PHE A 300 -5.09 8.72 25.88
CA PHE A 300 -4.64 7.76 24.86
C PHE A 300 -3.90 8.46 23.73
N SER A 301 -4.42 9.57 23.25
CA SER A 301 -3.77 10.39 22.21
C SER A 301 -2.40 10.88 22.67
N ASN A 302 -2.31 11.37 23.90
CA ASN A 302 -1.07 11.80 24.53
C ASN A 302 -0.09 10.63 24.72
N ALA A 303 -0.57 9.44 25.08
CA ALA A 303 0.27 8.25 25.17
C ALA A 303 0.89 7.89 23.81
N LEU A 304 0.15 7.97 22.72
CA LEU A 304 0.68 7.75 21.36
C LEU A 304 1.74 8.79 20.99
N ILE A 305 1.52 10.07 21.31
CA ILE A 305 2.50 11.14 21.08
C ILE A 305 3.77 10.87 21.89
N ASN A 306 3.65 10.53 23.17
CA ASN A 306 4.79 10.21 24.03
C ASN A 306 5.58 8.99 23.50
N MET A 307 4.89 7.96 23.01
CA MET A 307 5.53 6.82 22.35
C MET A 307 6.28 7.24 21.09
N ASN A 308 5.68 8.11 20.28
CA ASN A 308 6.32 8.65 19.08
C ASN A 308 7.60 9.40 19.41
N ASP A 309 7.58 10.27 20.41
CA ASP A 309 8.74 11.07 20.83
C ASP A 309 9.86 10.20 21.40
N LYS A 310 9.50 9.19 22.21
CA LYS A 310 10.44 8.20 22.70
C LYS A 310 11.12 7.44 21.57
N LEU A 311 10.36 6.97 20.58
CA LEU A 311 10.89 6.30 19.40
C LEU A 311 11.77 7.23 18.55
N SER A 312 11.39 8.48 18.37
CA SER A 312 12.18 9.48 17.67
C SER A 312 13.55 9.68 18.31
N ARG A 313 13.61 9.77 19.66
CA ARG A 313 14.87 9.86 20.40
C ARG A 313 15.73 8.60 20.23
N ILE A 314 15.12 7.41 20.31
CA ILE A 314 15.81 6.13 20.10
C ILE A 314 16.37 6.03 18.68
N ASN A 315 15.57 6.36 17.67
CA ASN A 315 15.97 6.31 16.26
C ASN A 315 17.09 7.32 15.98
N ALA A 316 17.01 8.54 16.51
CA ALA A 316 18.06 9.55 16.39
C ALA A 316 19.38 9.12 17.06
N ARG A 317 19.32 8.39 18.20
CA ARG A 317 20.50 7.82 18.86
C ARG A 317 21.12 6.70 18.00
N LYS A 318 20.30 5.78 17.48
CA LYS A 318 20.78 4.70 16.61
C LYS A 318 21.42 5.24 15.34
N GLN A 319 20.83 6.29 14.75
CA GLN A 319 21.37 6.93 13.55
C GLN A 319 22.76 7.55 13.83
N ARG A 320 22.91 8.29 14.93
CA ARG A 320 24.20 8.86 15.35
C ARG A 320 25.26 7.78 15.60
N GLU A 321 24.86 6.68 16.24
CA GLU A 321 25.75 5.55 16.49
C GLU A 321 26.22 4.91 15.16
N LEU A 322 25.31 4.70 14.21
CA LEU A 322 25.64 4.19 12.88
C LEU A 322 26.59 5.14 12.13
N GLU A 323 26.33 6.43 12.15
CA GLU A 323 27.19 7.45 11.55
C GLU A 323 28.59 7.45 12.18
N TYR A 324 28.68 7.31 13.51
CA TYR A 324 29.95 7.20 14.22
C TYR A 324 30.72 5.93 13.81
N GLN A 325 30.04 4.77 13.76
CA GLN A 325 30.64 3.50 13.31
C GLN A 325 31.12 3.59 11.86
N ASN A 326 30.32 4.20 10.97
CA ASN A 326 30.71 4.41 9.59
C ASN A 326 31.92 5.35 9.48
N LYS A 327 31.98 6.41 10.30
CA LYS A 327 33.14 7.30 10.36
C LYS A 327 34.40 6.58 10.83
N GLN A 328 34.30 5.73 11.86
CA GLN A 328 35.42 4.92 12.33
C GLN A 328 35.88 3.92 11.27
N ARG A 329 34.94 3.18 10.64
CA ARG A 329 35.29 2.26 9.54
C ARG A 329 36.02 2.99 8.42
N ARG A 330 35.57 4.18 8.07
CA ARG A 330 36.20 5.04 7.05
C ARG A 330 37.63 5.47 7.46
N GLN A 331 37.84 5.86 8.72
CA GLN A 331 39.15 6.19 9.24
C GLN A 331 40.13 5.00 9.25
N MET A 332 39.62 3.80 9.62
CA MET A 332 40.40 2.56 9.55
C MET A 332 40.82 2.22 8.10
N GLN A 333 39.90 2.42 7.13
CA GLN A 333 40.20 2.22 5.71
C GLN A 333 41.27 3.19 5.20
N ILE A 334 41.16 4.49 5.57
CA ILE A 334 42.17 5.47 5.25
C ILE A 334 43.55 5.07 5.82
N LYS A 335 43.55 4.68 7.11
CA LYS A 335 44.82 4.28 7.78
C LYS A 335 45.42 3.02 7.15
N LYS A 336 44.61 2.10 6.65
CA LYS A 336 45.07 0.83 6.07
C LYS A 336 45.46 0.93 4.61
N TYR A 337 44.81 1.80 3.81
CA TYR A 337 44.94 1.85 2.36
C TYR A 337 45.32 3.22 1.82
N GLY A 338 45.64 4.19 2.69
CA GLY A 338 46.14 5.52 2.29
C GLY A 338 45.05 6.46 1.76
N LYS A 339 43.87 5.98 1.40
CA LYS A 339 42.71 6.76 0.93
C LYS A 339 41.41 6.20 1.48
N ALA A 340 40.42 7.04 1.71
CA ALA A 340 39.06 6.59 1.99
C ALA A 340 38.33 6.39 0.67
N PHE A 341 37.79 5.20 0.46
CA PHE A 341 36.62 5.13 -0.38
C PHE A 341 35.51 5.97 0.27
N LYS A 342 35.05 6.96 -0.44
CA LYS A 342 33.69 7.45 -0.27
C LYS A 342 32.78 6.22 -0.36
N SER A 343 31.60 6.22 0.04
CA SER A 343 30.67 5.07 0.00
C SER A 343 30.83 4.21 -1.28
N PHE A 344 30.44 2.92 -1.26
CA PHE A 344 30.30 2.12 -2.50
C PHE A 344 29.36 2.78 -3.52
N ASP A 345 28.52 3.71 -3.03
CA ASP A 345 27.65 4.54 -3.87
C ASP A 345 28.41 5.60 -4.67
N ASP A 346 29.67 5.84 -4.35
CA ASP A 346 30.51 6.83 -5.06
C ASP A 346 31.38 6.19 -6.16
N ILE A 347 31.32 4.86 -6.32
CA ILE A 347 32.05 4.17 -7.39
C ILE A 347 31.34 4.42 -8.72
N ASP A 348 32.03 5.10 -9.63
CA ASP A 348 31.58 5.24 -11.00
C ASP A 348 32.07 4.05 -11.83
N MET A 349 31.13 3.21 -12.28
CA MET A 349 31.45 2.07 -13.14
C MET A 349 32.14 2.46 -14.44
N ARG A 350 31.98 3.68 -14.92
CA ARG A 350 32.65 4.17 -16.14
C ARG A 350 34.14 4.37 -15.88
N GLU A 351 34.52 4.87 -14.70
CA GLU A 351 35.93 4.99 -14.27
C GLU A 351 36.55 3.61 -14.08
N LEU A 352 35.82 2.70 -13.46
CA LEU A 352 36.26 1.31 -13.30
C LEU A 352 36.47 0.61 -14.65
N ALA A 353 35.55 0.75 -15.60
CA ALA A 353 35.71 0.20 -16.94
C ALA A 353 36.93 0.75 -17.65
N LYS A 354 37.18 2.06 -17.56
CA LYS A 354 38.39 2.72 -18.11
C LYS A 354 39.67 2.19 -17.47
N ALA A 355 39.68 1.95 -16.15
CA ALA A 355 40.81 1.37 -15.45
C ALA A 355 41.18 -0.04 -15.95
N TYR A 356 40.21 -0.76 -16.53
CA TYR A 356 40.41 -2.02 -17.26
C TYR A 356 40.72 -1.84 -18.75
N GLY A 357 40.95 -0.62 -19.22
CA GLY A 357 41.20 -0.34 -20.65
C GLY A 357 39.95 -0.49 -21.52
N ILE A 358 38.78 -0.49 -20.94
CA ILE A 358 37.51 -0.57 -21.66
C ILE A 358 37.02 0.87 -21.92
N ASP A 359 37.43 1.40 -23.07
CA ASP A 359 37.03 2.74 -23.52
C ASP A 359 35.89 2.70 -24.51
N GLY A 360 35.15 3.79 -24.61
CA GLY A 360 34.02 3.88 -25.52
C GLY A 360 33.45 5.29 -25.69
N GLU A 361 32.40 5.38 -26.47
CA GLU A 361 31.75 6.66 -26.78
C GLU A 361 30.83 7.06 -25.62
N SER A 362 31.08 8.24 -25.04
CA SER A 362 30.23 8.81 -24.01
C SER A 362 28.98 9.48 -24.62
N LYS A 363 27.78 9.05 -24.19
CA LYS A 363 26.47 9.60 -24.59
C LYS A 363 25.64 9.95 -23.36
N GLY A 364 25.75 11.20 -22.91
CA GLY A 364 25.06 11.67 -21.70
C GLY A 364 25.54 10.97 -20.44
N ASP A 365 24.65 10.26 -19.74
CA ASP A 365 24.89 9.55 -18.49
C ASP A 365 25.50 8.14 -18.66
N ARG A 366 25.81 7.73 -19.91
CA ARG A 366 26.27 6.38 -20.24
C ARG A 366 27.46 6.38 -21.20
N MET A 367 28.24 5.31 -21.14
CA MET A 367 29.34 5.03 -22.07
C MET A 367 29.04 3.76 -22.85
N ILE A 368 29.11 3.82 -24.18
CA ILE A 368 28.90 2.66 -25.06
C ILE A 368 30.26 2.05 -25.35
N VAL A 369 30.42 0.74 -25.06
CA VAL A 369 31.69 0.05 -25.12
C VAL A 369 31.57 -1.31 -25.80
N SER A 370 32.68 -1.84 -26.31
CA SER A 370 32.75 -3.26 -26.66
C SER A 370 32.74 -4.12 -25.40
N CYS A 371 31.97 -5.19 -25.43
CA CYS A 371 31.82 -6.07 -24.28
C CYS A 371 33.10 -6.91 -24.05
N PRO A 372 33.71 -6.91 -22.87
CA PRO A 372 34.91 -7.72 -22.62
C PRO A 372 34.63 -9.22 -22.44
N PHE A 373 33.37 -9.63 -22.39
CA PHE A 373 32.97 -10.99 -22.07
C PHE A 373 32.57 -11.84 -23.28
N HIS A 374 32.61 -11.27 -24.50
CA HIS A 374 32.46 -11.99 -25.78
C HIS A 374 33.21 -11.26 -26.88
N ASN A 375 33.41 -11.91 -28.00
CA ASN A 375 34.03 -11.27 -29.18
C ASN A 375 33.05 -10.27 -29.81
N ASP A 376 33.20 -9.02 -29.44
CA ASP A 376 32.29 -7.93 -29.81
C ASP A 376 32.85 -7.12 -30.99
N LYS A 377 32.33 -7.35 -32.18
CA LYS A 377 32.71 -6.61 -33.38
C LYS A 377 32.09 -5.22 -33.49
N ASN A 378 30.93 -5.02 -32.84
CA ASN A 378 30.21 -3.78 -32.74
C ASN A 378 29.86 -3.51 -31.29
N PRO A 379 30.13 -2.33 -30.73
CA PRO A 379 29.86 -2.06 -29.31
C PRO A 379 28.43 -2.40 -28.90
N SER A 380 28.27 -3.44 -28.08
CA SER A 380 26.98 -3.97 -27.63
C SER A 380 26.72 -3.82 -26.14
N ALA A 381 27.69 -3.24 -25.42
CA ALA A 381 27.57 -3.01 -23.99
C ALA A 381 27.45 -1.51 -23.65
N VAL A 382 26.79 -1.25 -22.55
CA VAL A 382 26.58 0.10 -22.00
C VAL A 382 27.02 0.13 -20.55
N VAL A 383 27.86 1.06 -20.20
CA VAL A 383 28.30 1.33 -18.83
C VAL A 383 27.59 2.57 -18.34
N PHE A 384 26.79 2.39 -17.28
CA PHE A 384 26.17 3.46 -16.51
C PHE A 384 27.02 3.76 -15.27
N GLU A 385 26.67 4.79 -14.53
CA GLU A 385 27.35 5.15 -13.29
C GLU A 385 27.48 3.98 -12.28
N LYS A 386 26.44 3.14 -12.17
CA LYS A 386 26.37 2.06 -11.14
C LYS A 386 26.38 0.65 -11.71
N ARG A 387 26.32 0.46 -13.00
CA ARG A 387 26.20 -0.86 -13.62
C ARG A 387 26.76 -0.94 -15.02
N PHE A 388 27.25 -2.11 -15.35
CA PHE A 388 27.56 -2.54 -16.71
C PHE A 388 26.40 -3.38 -17.26
N HIS A 389 26.01 -3.19 -18.51
CA HIS A 389 24.98 -4.00 -19.16
C HIS A 389 25.42 -4.34 -20.59
N CYS A 390 25.34 -5.61 -20.95
CA CYS A 390 25.54 -6.08 -22.32
C CYS A 390 24.26 -6.78 -22.82
N SER A 391 23.68 -6.27 -23.90
CA SER A 391 22.47 -6.85 -24.50
C SER A 391 22.73 -8.20 -25.18
N THR A 392 23.90 -8.41 -25.76
CA THR A 392 24.29 -9.67 -26.44
C THR A 392 24.51 -10.80 -25.45
N CYS A 393 25.22 -10.55 -24.34
CA CYS A 393 25.41 -11.53 -23.27
C CYS A 393 24.22 -11.66 -22.32
N ASN A 394 23.26 -10.74 -22.40
CA ASN A 394 22.18 -10.58 -21.40
C ASN A 394 22.71 -10.45 -19.96
N LEU A 395 23.82 -9.73 -19.79
CA LEU A 395 24.51 -9.55 -18.52
C LEU A 395 24.22 -8.15 -17.95
N THR A 396 23.91 -8.10 -16.66
CA THR A 396 23.90 -6.84 -15.89
C THR A 396 24.76 -7.05 -14.66
N LEU A 397 25.85 -6.29 -14.53
CA LEU A 397 26.86 -6.44 -13.49
C LEU A 397 27.00 -5.13 -12.72
N ASN A 398 27.07 -5.22 -11.39
CA ASN A 398 27.59 -4.16 -10.55
C ASN A 398 29.13 -4.22 -10.52
N TYR A 399 29.81 -3.28 -9.85
CA TYR A 399 31.27 -3.23 -9.80
C TYR A 399 31.90 -4.52 -9.22
N TYR A 400 31.26 -5.14 -8.25
CA TYR A 400 31.71 -6.37 -7.61
C TYR A 400 31.68 -7.54 -8.58
N ASP A 401 30.53 -7.78 -9.21
CA ASP A 401 30.33 -8.86 -10.16
C ASP A 401 31.18 -8.66 -11.43
N PHE A 402 31.41 -7.40 -11.80
CA PHE A 402 32.24 -7.03 -12.95
C PHE A 402 33.70 -7.39 -12.71
N ILE A 403 34.28 -6.99 -11.56
CA ILE A 403 35.67 -7.34 -11.20
C ILE A 403 35.80 -8.86 -11.05
N SER A 404 34.86 -9.48 -10.32
CA SER A 404 34.83 -10.94 -10.15
C SER A 404 34.90 -11.66 -11.49
N LYS A 405 34.13 -11.18 -12.47
CA LYS A 405 34.04 -11.83 -13.78
C LYS A 405 35.25 -11.56 -14.68
N ILE A 406 35.84 -10.37 -14.63
CA ILE A 406 37.03 -10.02 -15.41
C ILE A 406 38.28 -10.72 -14.86
N GLU A 407 38.47 -10.68 -13.55
CA GLU A 407 39.67 -11.23 -12.90
C GLU A 407 39.55 -12.75 -12.58
N GLY A 408 38.33 -13.31 -12.70
CA GLY A 408 38.09 -14.73 -12.35
C GLY A 408 38.18 -15.01 -10.86
N ILE A 409 38.02 -14.01 -9.98
CA ILE A 409 38.12 -14.10 -8.53
C ILE A 409 36.74 -14.12 -7.89
N SER A 410 36.56 -14.89 -6.82
CA SER A 410 35.30 -14.98 -6.07
C SER A 410 35.44 -14.52 -4.61
N ASP A 411 36.66 -14.39 -4.11
CA ASP A 411 36.88 -13.93 -2.74
C ASP A 411 36.63 -12.43 -2.62
N LYS A 412 35.76 -12.06 -1.69
CA LYS A 412 35.33 -10.67 -1.48
C LYS A 412 36.49 -9.74 -1.10
N LYS A 413 37.48 -10.25 -0.36
CA LYS A 413 38.62 -9.43 0.08
C LYS A 413 39.55 -9.14 -1.09
N GLU A 414 39.76 -10.13 -1.97
CA GLU A 414 40.56 -9.96 -3.18
C GLU A 414 39.91 -9.01 -4.17
N ILE A 415 38.61 -9.14 -4.39
CA ILE A 415 37.85 -8.21 -5.24
C ILE A 415 37.96 -6.78 -4.70
N MET A 416 37.82 -6.60 -3.39
CA MET A 416 37.94 -5.29 -2.76
C MET A 416 39.35 -4.72 -2.84
N LYS A 417 40.38 -5.58 -2.71
CA LYS A 417 41.78 -5.17 -2.90
C LYS A 417 42.00 -4.68 -4.33
N LYS A 418 41.50 -5.44 -5.32
CA LYS A 418 41.63 -5.07 -6.74
C LYS A 418 40.90 -3.79 -7.09
N LEU A 419 39.70 -3.59 -6.54
CA LEU A 419 38.98 -2.33 -6.69
C LEU A 419 39.78 -1.12 -6.19
N HIS A 420 40.42 -1.28 -5.02
CA HIS A 420 41.30 -0.23 -4.47
C HIS A 420 42.56 0.04 -5.32
N GLU A 421 43.12 -0.99 -5.95
CA GLU A 421 44.27 -0.82 -6.84
C GLU A 421 43.89 -0.06 -8.13
N LEU A 422 42.67 -0.25 -8.65
CA LEU A 422 42.24 0.31 -9.91
C LEU A 422 41.75 1.76 -9.84
N ILE A 423 41.01 2.08 -8.82
CA ILE A 423 40.30 3.39 -8.69
C ILE A 423 40.49 4.05 -7.33
N GLY A 424 41.32 3.49 -6.47
CA GLY A 424 41.66 3.98 -5.11
C GLY A 424 42.68 5.12 -5.02
#